data_30d50ee136911244f57d50dcdf157d65
#
_entry.id   30d50ee136911244f57d50dcdf157d65
#
_cell.length_a   1.000
_cell.length_b   1.000
_cell.length_c   1.000
_cell.angle_alpha   90.00
_cell.angle_beta   90.00
_cell.angle_gamma   90.00
#
_symmetry.space_group_name_H-M   'P 1'
#
loop_
_entity.id
_entity.type
_entity.pdbx_description
1 polymer ?
#
loop_
_entity_poly.entity_id
_entity_poly.type
_entity_poly.pdbx_seq_one_letter_code
_entity_poly.pdbx_strand_id
1 'polypeptide(L)'
;MVLLLKKFVAVVSLVLFCVVPVYAQQQSSAAKGVNSLAAPVPTPLLNGKRAFISYELGDVTAFPSAYSGGPERAYNEFFSQMKAWGRYQLVLDPSDADVVFAIRFVDSPGLPLPQIRVSISDAKTHVALWGFVEQVDPAFFKKHRDASFSESVKVLVGYVQALITPGAAPLAAIKPGKTRLSDQAQP
;
A
#
# COMPACT_ATOMS: atom_id res chain seq x y z
N MET A 1 14.77 -22.05 71.02
CA MET A 1 14.22 -22.49 69.69
C MET A 1 13.45 -21.37 68.94
N VAL A 2 12.84 -20.39 69.62
CA VAL A 2 12.04 -19.32 69.01
C VAL A 2 12.91 -18.19 68.39
N LEU A 3 14.12 -17.96 68.88
CA LEU A 3 15.02 -16.89 68.40
C LEU A 3 15.71 -17.23 67.06
N LEU A 4 15.92 -18.51 66.77
CA LEU A 4 16.51 -18.98 65.50
C LEU A 4 15.54 -18.89 64.34
N LEU A 5 14.24 -19.08 64.60
CA LEU A 5 13.19 -19.03 63.60
C LEU A 5 12.94 -17.59 63.11
N LYS A 6 13.09 -16.58 63.98
CA LYS A 6 12.96 -15.16 63.62
C LYS A 6 14.06 -14.65 62.70
N LYS A 7 15.29 -15.17 62.86
CA LYS A 7 16.41 -14.79 61.99
C LYS A 7 16.32 -15.42 60.62
N PHE A 8 15.69 -16.59 60.48
CA PHE A 8 15.52 -17.26 59.20
C PHE A 8 14.47 -16.58 58.33
N VAL A 9 13.38 -16.11 58.95
CA VAL A 9 12.31 -15.37 58.23
C VAL A 9 12.81 -14.02 57.71
N ALA A 10 13.70 -13.33 58.46
CA ALA A 10 14.27 -12.05 58.02
C ALA A 10 15.24 -12.19 56.84
N VAL A 11 16.00 -13.28 56.74
CA VAL A 11 16.94 -13.54 55.63
C VAL A 11 16.20 -13.96 54.35
N VAL A 12 15.15 -14.76 54.46
CA VAL A 12 14.35 -15.18 53.31
C VAL A 12 13.57 -14.02 52.75
N SER A 13 13.09 -13.06 53.60
CA SER A 13 12.40 -11.85 53.14
C SER A 13 13.31 -10.85 52.39
N LEU A 14 14.60 -10.82 52.79
CA LEU A 14 15.59 -9.91 52.17
C LEU A 14 16.03 -10.40 50.77
N VAL A 15 16.07 -11.73 50.53
CA VAL A 15 16.45 -12.31 49.26
C VAL A 15 15.34 -12.19 48.21
N LEU A 16 14.08 -12.14 48.65
CA LEU A 16 12.94 -12.05 47.75
C LEU A 16 12.72 -10.63 47.17
N PHE A 17 13.33 -9.59 47.77
CA PHE A 17 13.16 -8.20 47.37
C PHE A 17 14.17 -7.72 46.28
N CYS A 18 15.22 -8.50 46.01
CA CYS A 18 16.26 -8.14 45.04
C CYS A 18 16.05 -8.67 43.61
N VAL A 19 14.99 -9.44 43.33
CA VAL A 19 14.81 -10.10 42.01
C VAL A 19 13.76 -9.39 41.11
N VAL A 20 13.06 -8.37 41.59
CA VAL A 20 11.94 -7.75 40.84
C VAL A 20 12.27 -6.58 39.91
N PRO A 21 13.43 -5.89 39.91
CA PRO A 21 13.62 -4.77 39.01
C PRO A 21 14.23 -5.08 37.61
N VAL A 22 14.56 -6.33 37.29
CA VAL A 22 15.25 -6.64 36.02
C VAL A 22 14.29 -6.84 34.85
N TYR A 23 13.01 -7.14 35.07
CA TYR A 23 12.04 -7.35 33.99
C TYR A 23 11.36 -6.08 33.47
N ALA A 24 11.49 -4.96 34.16
CA ALA A 24 10.81 -3.71 33.76
C ALA A 24 11.56 -2.89 32.71
N GLN A 25 12.83 -3.19 32.42
CA GLN A 25 13.63 -2.44 31.44
C GLN A 25 13.67 -3.04 30.02
N GLN A 26 13.17 -4.25 29.85
CA GLN A 26 13.21 -4.92 28.53
C GLN A 26 12.02 -4.62 27.64
N GLN A 27 10.94 -4.02 28.17
CA GLN A 27 9.77 -3.67 27.37
C GLN A 27 9.84 -2.30 26.67
N SER A 28 10.77 -1.44 27.05
CA SER A 28 10.89 -0.10 26.45
C SER A 28 11.75 -0.06 25.18
N SER A 29 12.54 -1.10 24.90
CA SER A 29 13.39 -1.17 23.70
C SER A 29 12.70 -1.84 22.50
N ALA A 30 11.63 -2.61 22.72
CA ALA A 30 10.92 -3.29 21.64
C ALA A 30 10.01 -2.36 20.82
N ALA A 31 9.55 -1.24 21.40
CA ALA A 31 8.69 -0.30 20.70
C ALA A 31 9.43 0.64 19.73
N LYS A 32 10.76 0.75 19.84
CA LYS A 32 11.58 1.61 18.97
C LYS A 32 12.10 0.90 17.72
N GLY A 33 12.01 -0.43 17.66
CA GLY A 33 12.52 -1.26 16.56
C GLY A 33 11.51 -1.58 15.48
N VAL A 34 10.20 -1.37 15.70
CA VAL A 34 9.16 -1.77 14.73
C VAL A 34 9.01 -0.77 13.58
N ASN A 35 9.54 0.44 13.70
CA ASN A 35 9.48 1.45 12.63
C ASN A 35 10.60 1.32 11.58
N SER A 36 11.51 0.35 11.71
CA SER A 36 12.63 0.22 10.75
C SER A 36 12.46 -0.90 9.73
N LEU A 37 11.31 -1.58 9.69
CA LEU A 37 11.03 -2.67 8.73
C LEU A 37 10.38 -2.20 7.42
N ALA A 38 10.01 -0.93 7.30
CA ALA A 38 9.56 -0.39 6.04
C ALA A 38 10.78 -0.22 5.11
N ALA A 39 10.73 -0.83 3.92
CA ALA A 39 11.77 -0.64 2.93
C ALA A 39 11.91 0.86 2.60
N PRO A 40 13.14 1.38 2.47
CA PRO A 40 13.35 2.78 2.11
C PRO A 40 12.76 3.05 0.72
N VAL A 41 12.11 4.20 0.59
CA VAL A 41 11.57 4.64 -0.70
C VAL A 41 12.75 4.98 -1.63
N PRO A 42 12.77 4.45 -2.86
CA PRO A 42 13.84 4.71 -3.81
C PRO A 42 14.03 6.21 -4.10
N THR A 43 15.26 6.66 -4.09
CA THR A 43 15.64 8.07 -4.31
C THR A 43 15.05 8.69 -5.59
N PRO A 44 15.00 8.00 -6.75
CA PRO A 44 14.38 8.57 -7.95
C PRO A 44 12.91 8.94 -7.77
N LEU A 45 12.16 8.20 -6.95
CA LEU A 45 10.76 8.54 -6.63
C LEU A 45 10.65 9.80 -5.77
N LEU A 46 11.57 9.98 -4.81
CA LEU A 46 11.56 11.14 -3.91
C LEU A 46 12.03 12.41 -4.60
N ASN A 47 13.09 12.32 -5.40
CA ASN A 47 13.79 13.46 -5.98
C ASN A 47 13.40 13.75 -7.42
N GLY A 48 12.80 12.79 -8.13
CA GLY A 48 12.32 12.96 -9.50
C GLY A 48 11.32 14.09 -9.61
N LYS A 49 11.39 14.86 -10.69
CA LYS A 49 10.50 15.99 -10.97
C LYS A 49 9.62 15.73 -12.17
N ARG A 50 10.09 14.92 -13.13
CA ARG A 50 9.41 14.62 -14.39
C ARG A 50 8.99 13.16 -14.42
N ALA A 51 7.77 12.92 -14.85
CA ALA A 51 7.23 11.58 -14.97
C ALA A 51 6.62 11.35 -16.35
N PHE A 52 6.91 10.20 -16.92
CA PHE A 52 6.21 9.67 -18.08
C PHE A 52 5.19 8.63 -17.61
N ILE A 53 3.97 8.71 -18.13
CA ILE A 53 2.95 7.69 -17.87
C ILE A 53 2.81 6.85 -19.12
N SER A 54 3.12 5.55 -18.99
CA SER A 54 3.04 4.57 -20.05
C SER A 54 1.74 3.79 -19.97
N TYR A 55 1.09 3.64 -21.10
CA TYR A 55 0.01 2.68 -21.27
C TYR A 55 0.60 1.31 -21.58
N GLU A 56 0.32 0.32 -20.74
CA GLU A 56 0.60 -1.08 -21.04
C GLU A 56 -0.68 -1.79 -21.50
N LEU A 57 -0.57 -2.53 -22.58
CA LEU A 57 -1.70 -3.32 -23.08
C LEU A 57 -2.10 -4.37 -22.03
N GLY A 58 -3.32 -4.23 -21.53
CA GLY A 58 -3.94 -5.17 -20.61
C GLY A 58 -5.00 -6.02 -21.30
N ASP A 59 -5.94 -6.54 -20.51
CA ASP A 59 -7.07 -7.30 -21.02
C ASP A 59 -8.10 -6.38 -21.67
N VAL A 60 -8.16 -6.41 -23.00
CA VAL A 60 -9.03 -5.56 -23.81
C VAL A 60 -10.45 -6.10 -23.90
N THR A 61 -10.66 -7.40 -23.66
CA THR A 61 -11.93 -8.09 -23.84
C THR A 61 -13.04 -7.65 -22.89
N ALA A 62 -12.65 -7.07 -21.75
CA ALA A 62 -13.60 -6.51 -20.79
C ALA A 62 -14.30 -5.22 -21.28
N PHE A 63 -13.77 -4.60 -22.34
CA PHE A 63 -14.28 -3.34 -22.88
C PHE A 63 -14.97 -3.55 -24.24
N PRO A 64 -16.09 -2.85 -24.51
CA PRO A 64 -16.88 -2.02 -23.57
C PRO A 64 -17.95 -2.81 -22.80
N SER A 65 -17.93 -4.14 -22.86
CA SER A 65 -19.00 -4.99 -22.33
C SER A 65 -19.12 -4.92 -20.81
N ALA A 66 -18.04 -5.24 -20.08
CA ALA A 66 -18.05 -5.19 -18.62
C ALA A 66 -17.87 -3.78 -18.07
N TYR A 67 -17.00 -2.99 -18.68
CA TYR A 67 -16.69 -1.63 -18.30
C TYR A 67 -16.93 -0.66 -19.44
N SER A 68 -17.34 0.59 -19.13
CA SER A 68 -17.47 1.65 -20.11
C SER A 68 -16.11 2.19 -20.53
N GLY A 69 -16.05 2.83 -21.70
CA GLY A 69 -14.81 3.34 -22.28
C GLY A 69 -14.07 2.29 -23.10
N GLY A 70 -12.80 2.54 -23.34
CA GLY A 70 -11.90 1.66 -24.05
C GLY A 70 -10.82 1.05 -23.14
N PRO A 71 -9.96 0.20 -23.71
CA PRO A 71 -8.85 -0.42 -22.97
C PRO A 71 -7.91 0.58 -22.31
N GLU A 72 -7.81 1.79 -22.87
CA GLU A 72 -6.99 2.91 -22.37
C GLU A 72 -7.60 3.63 -21.16
N ARG A 73 -8.78 3.23 -20.69
CA ARG A 73 -9.49 3.91 -19.60
C ARG A 73 -8.64 4.04 -18.32
N ALA A 74 -7.95 2.96 -17.91
CA ALA A 74 -7.10 2.99 -16.73
C ALA A 74 -6.00 4.06 -16.87
N TYR A 75 -5.37 4.13 -18.04
CA TYR A 75 -4.37 5.15 -18.37
C TYR A 75 -4.94 6.55 -18.30
N ASN A 76 -6.08 6.80 -18.95
CA ASN A 76 -6.69 8.13 -19.02
C ASN A 76 -7.10 8.65 -17.63
N GLU A 77 -7.70 7.80 -16.80
CA GLU A 77 -8.09 8.17 -15.44
C GLU A 77 -6.86 8.38 -14.54
N PHE A 78 -5.86 7.52 -14.62
CA PHE A 78 -4.62 7.65 -13.86
C PHE A 78 -3.86 8.91 -14.26
N PHE A 79 -3.69 9.17 -15.57
CA PHE A 79 -3.05 10.38 -16.08
C PHE A 79 -3.73 11.64 -15.55
N SER A 80 -5.06 11.69 -15.61
CA SER A 80 -5.83 12.84 -15.14
C SER A 80 -5.61 13.10 -13.65
N GLN A 81 -5.60 12.06 -12.84
CA GLN A 81 -5.41 12.19 -11.39
C GLN A 81 -3.95 12.55 -11.02
N MET A 82 -2.97 11.96 -11.70
CA MET A 82 -1.55 12.32 -11.52
C MET A 82 -1.28 13.77 -11.93
N LYS A 83 -1.92 14.23 -13.01
CA LYS A 83 -1.87 15.63 -13.45
C LYS A 83 -2.50 16.56 -12.42
N ALA A 84 -3.65 16.19 -11.86
CA ALA A 84 -4.32 16.97 -10.83
C ALA A 84 -3.52 17.05 -9.52
N TRP A 85 -2.79 15.97 -9.17
CA TRP A 85 -1.90 15.97 -8.02
C TRP A 85 -0.73 16.96 -8.17
N GLY A 86 -0.17 17.09 -9.39
CA GLY A 86 0.84 18.10 -9.70
C GLY A 86 2.22 17.91 -9.05
N ARG A 87 2.50 16.75 -8.43
CA ARG A 87 3.81 16.45 -7.84
C ARG A 87 4.90 16.31 -8.89
N TYR A 88 4.54 15.74 -10.05
CA TYR A 88 5.42 15.54 -11.18
C TYR A 88 4.97 16.41 -12.36
N GLN A 89 5.93 16.97 -13.09
CA GLN A 89 5.69 17.46 -14.43
C GLN A 89 5.53 16.25 -15.36
N LEU A 90 4.35 16.06 -15.92
CA LEU A 90 4.11 14.97 -16.87
C LEU A 90 4.73 15.33 -18.22
N VAL A 91 5.57 14.44 -18.73
CA VAL A 91 6.24 14.58 -20.03
C VAL A 91 5.66 13.59 -21.03
N LEU A 92 5.79 13.91 -22.33
CA LEU A 92 5.29 13.07 -23.42
C LEU A 92 6.36 12.15 -24.01
N ASP A 93 7.62 12.45 -23.76
CA ASP A 93 8.76 11.63 -24.19
C ASP A 93 9.35 10.93 -22.96
N PRO A 94 9.48 9.59 -22.97
CA PRO A 94 10.06 8.85 -21.85
C PRO A 94 11.53 9.23 -21.61
N SER A 95 12.26 9.70 -22.63
CA SER A 95 13.65 10.14 -22.47
C SER A 95 13.79 11.40 -21.62
N ASP A 96 12.73 12.20 -21.49
CA ASP A 96 12.69 13.40 -20.66
C ASP A 96 12.29 13.11 -19.22
N ALA A 97 11.87 11.88 -18.91
CA ALA A 97 11.40 11.52 -17.60
C ALA A 97 12.53 11.18 -16.62
N ASP A 98 12.25 11.36 -15.34
CA ASP A 98 13.06 10.82 -14.24
C ASP A 98 12.52 9.46 -13.79
N VAL A 99 11.18 9.29 -13.84
CA VAL A 99 10.46 8.06 -13.49
C VAL A 99 9.37 7.75 -14.52
N VAL A 100 9.12 6.46 -14.70
CA VAL A 100 8.06 5.95 -15.58
C VAL A 100 7.03 5.22 -14.74
N PHE A 101 5.75 5.59 -14.88
CA PHE A 101 4.60 4.88 -14.33
C PHE A 101 3.92 4.12 -15.46
N ALA A 102 3.98 2.81 -15.46
CA ALA A 102 3.29 1.99 -16.42
C ALA A 102 2.02 1.40 -15.78
N ILE A 103 0.88 1.64 -16.41
CA ILE A 103 -0.43 1.21 -15.89
C ILE A 103 -1.12 0.28 -16.88
N ARG A 104 -1.75 -0.77 -16.32
CA ARG A 104 -2.57 -1.72 -17.09
C ARG A 104 -3.75 -2.24 -16.27
N PHE A 105 -4.81 -2.60 -16.97
CA PHE A 105 -5.94 -3.35 -16.44
C PHE A 105 -5.75 -4.85 -16.77
N VAL A 106 -6.04 -5.72 -15.80
CA VAL A 106 -5.90 -7.18 -15.93
C VAL A 106 -7.18 -7.85 -15.44
N ASP A 107 -7.83 -8.62 -16.32
CA ASP A 107 -9.03 -9.39 -16.05
C ASP A 107 -8.88 -10.81 -16.63
N SER A 108 -7.86 -11.52 -16.16
CA SER A 108 -7.48 -12.83 -16.70
C SER A 108 -8.20 -13.96 -15.97
N PRO A 109 -8.57 -15.05 -16.69
CA PRO A 109 -9.06 -16.28 -16.06
C PRO A 109 -8.08 -16.77 -14.99
N GLY A 110 -8.60 -17.04 -13.79
CA GLY A 110 -7.79 -17.47 -12.64
C GLY A 110 -7.47 -16.38 -11.64
N LEU A 111 -7.71 -15.12 -11.95
CA LEU A 111 -7.76 -14.07 -10.94
C LEU A 111 -9.14 -14.08 -10.26
N PRO A 112 -9.20 -13.92 -8.92
CA PRO A 112 -10.47 -13.85 -8.21
C PRO A 112 -11.27 -12.60 -8.57
N LEU A 113 -10.59 -11.50 -8.86
CA LEU A 113 -11.16 -10.20 -9.25
C LEU A 113 -10.27 -9.54 -10.30
N PRO A 114 -10.86 -8.70 -11.17
CA PRO A 114 -10.10 -7.82 -12.04
C PRO A 114 -9.19 -6.90 -11.23
N GLN A 115 -8.06 -6.51 -11.81
CA GLN A 115 -7.05 -5.72 -11.14
C GLN A 115 -6.56 -4.58 -12.02
N ILE A 116 -6.23 -3.45 -11.40
CA ILE A 116 -5.44 -2.40 -12.03
C ILE A 116 -4.05 -2.45 -11.41
N ARG A 117 -3.02 -2.49 -12.23
CA ARG A 117 -1.63 -2.61 -11.80
C ARG A 117 -0.84 -1.41 -12.27
N VAL A 118 -0.02 -0.86 -11.37
CA VAL A 118 0.94 0.20 -11.65
C VAL A 118 2.32 -0.33 -11.33
N SER A 119 3.23 -0.28 -12.30
CA SER A 119 4.66 -0.49 -12.10
C SER A 119 5.39 0.84 -12.24
N ILE A 120 6.40 1.05 -11.41
CA ILE A 120 7.18 2.28 -11.38
C ILE A 120 8.64 1.90 -11.62
N SER A 121 9.27 2.53 -12.62
CA SER A 121 10.66 2.29 -12.96
C SER A 121 11.46 3.59 -13.07
N ASP A 122 12.75 3.48 -12.88
CA ASP A 122 13.70 4.54 -13.20
C ASP A 122 13.80 4.69 -14.73
N ALA A 123 13.62 5.91 -15.23
CA ALA A 123 13.58 6.16 -16.66
C ALA A 123 14.94 5.93 -17.35
N LYS A 124 16.06 6.06 -16.64
CA LYS A 124 17.40 5.95 -17.19
C LYS A 124 17.94 4.52 -17.16
N THR A 125 17.70 3.83 -16.04
CA THR A 125 18.24 2.48 -15.82
C THR A 125 17.24 1.38 -16.17
N HIS A 126 15.96 1.72 -16.35
CA HIS A 126 14.83 0.81 -16.54
C HIS A 126 14.65 -0.20 -15.40
N VAL A 127 15.28 0.05 -14.25
CA VAL A 127 15.12 -0.80 -13.06
C VAL A 127 13.76 -0.54 -12.43
N ALA A 128 13.03 -1.60 -12.11
CA ALA A 128 11.77 -1.51 -11.37
C ALA A 128 12.05 -0.98 -9.95
N LEU A 129 11.40 0.11 -9.60
CA LEU A 129 11.54 0.78 -8.30
C LEU A 129 10.43 0.36 -7.33
N TRP A 130 9.19 0.22 -7.84
CA TRP A 130 8.02 -0.09 -7.01
C TRP A 130 6.87 -0.62 -7.87
N GLY A 131 5.82 -1.11 -7.20
CA GLY A 131 4.60 -1.53 -7.87
C GLY A 131 3.42 -1.59 -6.91
N PHE A 132 2.23 -1.35 -7.46
CA PHE A 132 0.96 -1.43 -6.76
C PHE A 132 -0.05 -2.24 -7.56
N VAL A 133 -0.94 -2.90 -6.84
CA VAL A 133 -2.06 -3.64 -7.41
C VAL A 133 -3.29 -3.27 -6.61
N GLU A 134 -4.36 -2.90 -7.31
CA GLU A 134 -5.67 -2.67 -6.72
C GLU A 134 -6.70 -3.54 -7.41
N GLN A 135 -7.58 -4.16 -6.63
CA GLN A 135 -8.67 -4.95 -7.13
C GLN A 135 -9.85 -4.06 -7.48
N VAL A 136 -10.53 -4.40 -8.57
CA VAL A 136 -11.79 -3.74 -8.95
C VAL A 136 -12.94 -4.55 -8.38
N ASP A 137 -13.66 -3.98 -7.42
CA ASP A 137 -14.79 -4.66 -6.78
C ASP A 137 -15.86 -5.03 -7.82
N PRO A 138 -16.35 -6.27 -7.79
CA PRO A 138 -17.38 -6.71 -8.69
C PRO A 138 -18.71 -6.05 -8.34
N ALA A 139 -19.50 -5.76 -9.36
CA ALA A 139 -20.86 -5.29 -9.20
C ALA A 139 -21.76 -5.85 -10.29
N PHE A 140 -23.02 -6.08 -9.96
CA PHE A 140 -23.98 -6.61 -10.91
C PHE A 140 -24.28 -5.61 -12.04
N PHE A 141 -24.48 -4.34 -11.70
CA PHE A 141 -24.78 -3.30 -12.67
C PHE A 141 -23.53 -2.65 -13.22
N LYS A 142 -23.49 -2.41 -14.54
CA LYS A 142 -22.37 -1.78 -15.24
C LYS A 142 -21.98 -0.44 -14.61
N LYS A 143 -22.96 0.42 -14.27
CA LYS A 143 -22.72 1.71 -13.62
C LYS A 143 -21.92 1.57 -12.32
N HIS A 144 -22.19 0.53 -11.51
CA HIS A 144 -21.47 0.33 -10.26
C HIS A 144 -20.08 -0.26 -10.51
N ARG A 145 -19.92 -1.13 -11.54
CA ARG A 145 -18.59 -1.57 -11.97
C ARG A 145 -17.71 -0.40 -12.44
N ASP A 146 -18.31 0.51 -13.20
CA ASP A 146 -17.63 1.72 -13.65
C ASP A 146 -17.20 2.63 -12.49
N ALA A 147 -18.05 2.77 -11.48
CA ALA A 147 -17.72 3.53 -10.27
C ALA A 147 -16.60 2.86 -9.47
N SER A 148 -16.66 1.52 -9.29
CA SER A 148 -15.61 0.74 -8.64
C SER A 148 -14.28 0.85 -9.39
N PHE A 149 -14.30 0.79 -10.72
CA PHE A 149 -13.11 0.97 -11.54
C PHE A 149 -12.44 2.32 -11.28
N SER A 150 -13.21 3.40 -11.34
CA SER A 150 -12.66 4.75 -11.09
C SER A 150 -12.15 4.93 -9.66
N GLU A 151 -12.83 4.33 -8.67
CA GLU A 151 -12.35 4.35 -7.28
C GLU A 151 -11.04 3.58 -7.13
N SER A 152 -10.89 2.42 -7.78
CA SER A 152 -9.64 1.64 -7.77
C SER A 152 -8.46 2.43 -8.36
N VAL A 153 -8.68 3.18 -9.44
CA VAL A 153 -7.65 4.08 -9.99
C VAL A 153 -7.27 5.16 -8.98
N LYS A 154 -8.27 5.75 -8.31
CA LYS A 154 -8.03 6.79 -7.30
C LYS A 154 -7.28 6.25 -6.09
N VAL A 155 -7.59 5.05 -5.65
CA VAL A 155 -6.86 4.37 -4.55
C VAL A 155 -5.40 4.15 -4.95
N LEU A 156 -5.12 3.70 -6.17
CA LEU A 156 -3.75 3.54 -6.67
C LEU A 156 -2.96 4.85 -6.67
N VAL A 157 -3.57 5.96 -7.10
CA VAL A 157 -2.93 7.28 -7.01
C VAL A 157 -2.67 7.64 -5.54
N GLY A 158 -3.61 7.35 -4.65
CA GLY A 158 -3.43 7.51 -3.21
C GLY A 158 -2.24 6.72 -2.65
N TYR A 159 -2.01 5.49 -3.13
CA TYR A 159 -0.83 4.70 -2.75
C TYR A 159 0.47 5.34 -3.22
N VAL A 160 0.50 5.85 -4.45
CA VAL A 160 1.67 6.59 -4.97
C VAL A 160 1.95 7.84 -4.14
N GLN A 161 0.90 8.59 -3.79
CA GLN A 161 1.01 9.78 -2.94
C GLN A 161 1.55 9.45 -1.56
N ALA A 162 1.00 8.42 -0.91
CA ALA A 162 1.43 7.97 0.41
C ALA A 162 2.87 7.47 0.42
N LEU A 163 3.31 6.78 -0.65
CA LEU A 163 4.69 6.31 -0.79
C LEU A 163 5.69 7.47 -0.80
N ILE A 164 5.36 8.56 -1.47
CA ILE A 164 6.29 9.67 -1.76
C ILE A 164 6.23 10.78 -0.70
N THR A 165 5.15 10.85 0.07
CA THR A 165 4.97 11.88 1.10
C THR A 165 5.70 11.49 2.37
N PRO A 166 6.74 12.24 2.82
CA PRO A 166 7.43 11.95 4.07
C PRO A 166 6.45 12.00 5.26
N GLY A 167 6.47 10.96 6.08
CA GLY A 167 5.62 10.87 7.27
C GLY A 167 4.18 10.44 7.02
N ALA A 168 3.81 10.08 5.80
CA ALA A 168 2.54 9.40 5.54
C ALA A 168 2.50 8.07 6.32
N ALA A 169 1.33 7.74 6.87
CA ALA A 169 1.13 6.47 7.56
C ALA A 169 1.50 5.30 6.63
N PRO A 170 2.09 4.20 7.17
CA PRO A 170 2.42 3.04 6.37
C PRO A 170 1.20 2.59 5.55
N LEU A 171 1.42 2.24 4.28
CA LEU A 171 0.38 1.75 3.35
C LEU A 171 -0.49 0.61 3.93
N ALA A 172 0.03 -0.15 4.90
CA ALA A 172 -0.71 -1.14 5.67
C ALA A 172 -1.89 -0.59 6.49
N ALA A 173 -1.95 0.72 6.72
CA ALA A 173 -3.05 1.37 7.42
C ALA A 173 -4.23 1.75 6.50
N ILE A 174 -4.04 1.70 5.19
CA ILE A 174 -5.13 1.86 4.21
C ILE A 174 -5.87 0.52 4.19
N LYS A 175 -6.93 0.42 5.00
CA LYS A 175 -7.79 -0.78 5.04
C LYS A 175 -8.30 -1.04 3.63
N PRO A 176 -8.10 -2.26 3.08
CA PRO A 176 -8.86 -2.69 1.92
C PRO A 176 -10.35 -2.51 2.24
N GLY A 177 -11.09 -1.96 1.29
CA GLY A 177 -12.51 -1.68 1.45
C GLY A 177 -13.24 -2.88 2.08
N LYS A 178 -14.05 -2.64 3.10
CA LYS A 178 -14.85 -3.68 3.76
C LYS A 178 -15.66 -4.42 2.70
N THR A 179 -15.27 -5.65 2.40
CA THR A 179 -16.12 -6.62 1.70
C THR A 179 -17.32 -6.87 2.61
N ARG A 180 -18.44 -6.18 2.38
CA ARG A 180 -19.74 -6.53 2.95
C ARG A 180 -20.27 -7.76 2.23
N LEU A 181 -19.80 -8.93 2.62
CA LEU A 181 -20.31 -10.22 2.17
C LEU A 181 -21.12 -10.95 3.27
N SER A 182 -21.62 -10.25 4.28
CA SER A 182 -22.27 -10.92 5.42
C SER A 182 -23.73 -10.50 5.73
N ASP A 183 -24.43 -9.77 4.86
CA ASP A 183 -25.81 -9.37 5.17
C ASP A 183 -26.89 -9.87 4.17
N GLN A 184 -26.64 -10.95 3.44
CA GLN A 184 -27.70 -11.62 2.67
C GLN A 184 -27.70 -13.11 2.87
N ALA A 185 -27.89 -13.57 4.12
CA ALA A 185 -28.31 -14.92 4.41
C ALA A 185 -29.04 -14.93 5.76
N GLN A 186 -30.33 -14.54 5.74
CA GLN A 186 -31.31 -15.11 6.66
C GLN A 186 -32.66 -15.24 5.94
N PRO A 187 -33.30 -16.41 6.14
CA PRO A 187 -34.54 -16.82 5.47
C PRO A 187 -35.76 -16.02 5.94
#